data_c99e86b813d9c24d50137ed11b11c827
#
_entry.id   c99e86b813d9c24d50137ed11b11c827
#
_cell.length_a   1.000
_cell.length_b   1.000
_cell.length_c   1.000
_cell.angle_alpha   90.00
_cell.angle_beta   90.00
_cell.angle_gamma   90.00
#
_symmetry.space_group_name_H-M   'P 1'
#
loop_
_entity.id
_entity.type
_entity.pdbx_description
1 polymer ?
#
loop_
_entity_poly.entity_id
_entity_poly.type
_entity_poly.pdbx_seq_one_letter_code
_entity_poly.pdbx_strand_id
1 'polypeptide(L)'
;NFLTSLAFTIDKKNTYALECLSSFAGATISWLKNNLNIINSAAESEEMSNALENNGGVYLVPAFTGLGPPYWKTSAKAAFFGISATTNKNHIVRASLESVAYQMVVYLEFLANTKNIKPKSLAIDGGMVKNIFFVQIIADLLEIEVHIPEIEEMSSYGSLLFGLKKYNNINDFYDLSNFKLQRKMISPKKNEVISSSYEKWKTIIDKHFL
;
A
#
# COMPACT_ATOMS: atom_id res chain seq x y z
N ASN A 1 -9.15 8.12 12.97
CA ASN A 1 -8.02 8.56 13.79
C ASN A 1 -6.78 7.74 13.45
N PHE A 2 -5.62 8.40 13.29
CA PHE A 2 -4.33 7.71 13.19
C PHE A 2 -3.89 7.20 14.56
N LEU A 3 -3.11 6.14 14.56
CA LEU A 3 -2.36 5.75 15.72
C LEU A 3 -1.08 6.61 15.80
N THR A 4 -0.74 7.03 17.00
CA THR A 4 0.54 7.73 17.24
C THR A 4 1.41 6.79 18.07
N SER A 5 2.54 6.42 17.50
CA SER A 5 3.53 5.56 18.16
C SER A 5 4.85 6.28 18.36
N LEU A 6 5.65 5.79 19.32
CA LEU A 6 7.03 6.21 19.47
C LEU A 6 7.86 5.51 18.38
N ALA A 7 8.34 6.27 17.39
CA ALA A 7 9.18 5.71 16.34
C ALA A 7 10.58 5.35 16.88
N PHE A 8 11.24 6.30 17.54
CA PHE A 8 12.55 6.10 18.18
C PHE A 8 12.89 7.21 19.16
N THR A 9 13.88 6.95 20.01
CA THR A 9 14.47 7.93 20.92
C THR A 9 15.98 8.03 20.68
N ILE A 10 16.48 9.24 20.43
CA ILE A 10 17.90 9.53 20.27
C ILE A 10 18.24 10.71 21.19
N ASP A 11 19.31 10.58 21.96
CA ASP A 11 19.80 11.63 22.88
C ASP A 11 18.67 12.22 23.75
N LYS A 12 17.83 11.34 24.30
CA LYS A 12 16.63 11.67 25.09
C LYS A 12 15.55 12.47 24.35
N LYS A 13 15.64 12.60 23.03
CA LYS A 13 14.60 13.21 22.18
C LYS A 13 13.76 12.13 21.53
N ASN A 14 12.45 12.22 21.74
CA ASN A 14 11.48 11.29 21.17
C ASN A 14 11.05 11.76 19.78
N THR A 15 11.02 10.84 18.82
CA THR A 15 10.40 11.02 17.50
C THR A 15 9.18 10.13 17.41
N TYR A 16 8.06 10.70 16.99
CA TYR A 16 6.79 9.99 16.88
C TYR A 16 6.45 9.73 15.43
N ALA A 17 5.76 8.62 15.18
CA ALA A 17 5.16 8.28 13.90
C ALA A 17 3.63 8.35 13.98
N LEU A 18 3.02 8.75 12.87
CA LEU A 18 1.59 8.55 12.64
C LEU A 18 1.45 7.28 11.80
N GLU A 19 0.64 6.34 12.28
CA GLU A 19 0.47 5.04 11.65
C GLU A 19 -0.98 4.82 11.23
N CYS A 20 -1.14 4.27 10.03
CA CYS A 20 -2.36 3.62 9.58
C CYS A 20 -2.06 2.15 9.32
N LEU A 21 -2.87 1.27 9.89
CA LEU A 21 -2.70 -0.16 9.73
C LEU A 21 -3.73 -0.72 8.76
N SER A 22 -3.26 -1.37 7.70
CA SER A 22 -4.07 -2.26 6.87
C SER A 22 -3.81 -3.69 7.32
N SER A 23 -4.83 -4.35 7.85
CA SER A 23 -4.70 -5.72 8.36
C SER A 23 -4.50 -6.75 7.24
N PHE A 24 -4.82 -6.40 6.00
CA PHE A 24 -4.86 -7.32 4.86
C PHE A 24 -4.29 -6.67 3.59
N ALA A 25 -2.97 -6.48 3.54
CA ALA A 25 -2.26 -6.05 2.33
C ALA A 25 -1.78 -7.27 1.52
N GLY A 26 -0.53 -7.68 1.69
CA GLY A 26 0.01 -8.88 1.06
C GLY A 26 -0.75 -10.16 1.39
N ALA A 27 -1.41 -10.22 2.54
CA ALA A 27 -2.28 -11.32 2.92
C ALA A 27 -3.47 -11.52 1.95
N THR A 28 -3.94 -10.48 1.26
CA THR A 28 -4.96 -10.59 0.20
C THR A 28 -4.47 -11.47 -0.95
N ILE A 29 -3.23 -11.27 -1.37
CA ILE A 29 -2.62 -12.06 -2.45
C ILE A 29 -2.33 -13.50 -1.98
N SER A 30 -1.88 -13.65 -0.74
CA SER A 30 -1.72 -14.98 -0.13
C SER A 30 -3.05 -15.74 -0.04
N TRP A 31 -4.15 -15.05 0.23
CA TRP A 31 -5.48 -15.64 0.26
C TRP A 31 -5.95 -16.12 -1.12
N LEU A 32 -5.69 -15.35 -2.20
CA LEU A 32 -5.97 -15.78 -3.57
C LEU A 32 -5.21 -17.06 -3.93
N LYS A 33 -3.96 -17.18 -3.45
CA LYS A 33 -3.12 -18.36 -3.68
C LYS A 33 -3.57 -19.55 -2.83
N ASN A 34 -3.64 -19.38 -1.51
CA ASN A 34 -3.70 -20.51 -0.58
C ASN A 34 -5.14 -20.99 -0.31
N ASN A 35 -6.13 -20.09 -0.41
CA ASN A 35 -7.52 -20.41 -0.12
C ASN A 35 -8.38 -20.59 -1.37
N LEU A 36 -8.16 -19.74 -2.39
CA LEU A 36 -8.92 -19.82 -3.63
C LEU A 36 -8.22 -20.61 -4.75
N ASN A 37 -6.89 -20.81 -4.66
CA ASN A 37 -6.08 -21.50 -5.67
C ASN A 37 -6.22 -20.89 -7.09
N ILE A 38 -6.39 -19.57 -7.18
CA ILE A 38 -6.55 -18.86 -8.47
C ILE A 38 -5.21 -18.42 -9.05
N ILE A 39 -4.17 -18.32 -8.24
CA ILE A 39 -2.79 -18.03 -8.63
C ILE A 39 -1.84 -19.06 -7.97
N ASN A 40 -0.73 -19.34 -8.63
CA ASN A 40 0.29 -20.24 -8.10
C ASN A 40 1.41 -19.51 -7.35
N SER A 41 1.64 -18.24 -7.70
CA SER A 41 2.62 -17.38 -7.05
C SER A 41 2.13 -15.93 -6.99
N ALA A 42 2.69 -15.14 -6.07
CA ALA A 42 2.40 -13.70 -6.01
C ALA A 42 2.84 -12.96 -7.30
N ALA A 43 3.91 -13.41 -7.95
CA ALA A 43 4.41 -12.81 -9.19
C ALA A 43 3.39 -12.94 -10.35
N GLU A 44 2.66 -14.06 -10.43
CA GLU A 44 1.62 -14.29 -11.46
C GLU A 44 0.52 -13.22 -11.42
N SER A 45 0.28 -12.62 -10.25
CA SER A 45 -0.75 -11.59 -10.09
C SER A 45 -0.49 -10.33 -10.92
N GLU A 46 0.77 -9.98 -11.15
CA GLU A 46 1.13 -8.83 -11.99
C GLU A 46 0.78 -9.08 -13.47
N GLU A 47 1.18 -10.24 -13.99
CA GLU A 47 0.90 -10.64 -15.37
C GLU A 47 -0.61 -10.70 -15.63
N MET A 48 -1.36 -11.37 -14.73
CA MET A 48 -2.81 -11.50 -14.84
C MET A 48 -3.52 -10.15 -14.81
N SER A 49 -3.04 -9.20 -14.02
CA SER A 49 -3.61 -7.85 -13.94
C SER A 49 -3.30 -7.02 -15.18
N ASN A 50 -2.07 -7.10 -15.70
CA ASN A 50 -1.65 -6.41 -16.90
C ASN A 50 -2.29 -6.97 -18.19
N ALA A 51 -2.79 -8.21 -18.16
CA ALA A 51 -3.52 -8.81 -19.28
C ALA A 51 -4.91 -8.18 -19.52
N LEU A 52 -5.37 -7.31 -18.66
CA LEU A 52 -6.66 -6.63 -18.75
C LEU A 52 -6.46 -5.12 -18.91
N GLU A 53 -7.29 -4.47 -19.70
CA GLU A 53 -7.32 -3.00 -19.81
C GLU A 53 -7.88 -2.35 -18.54
N ASN A 54 -8.88 -2.98 -17.93
CA ASN A 54 -9.55 -2.52 -16.70
C ASN A 54 -10.01 -3.71 -15.85
N ASN A 55 -10.62 -3.45 -14.71
CA ASN A 55 -11.11 -4.50 -13.79
C ASN A 55 -12.45 -5.13 -14.19
N GLY A 56 -13.01 -4.78 -15.34
CA GLY A 56 -14.30 -5.30 -15.79
C GLY A 56 -15.49 -4.91 -14.90
N GLY A 57 -15.34 -3.87 -14.09
CA GLY A 57 -16.35 -3.46 -13.10
C GLY A 57 -16.34 -4.31 -11.84
N VAL A 58 -15.33 -5.18 -11.64
CA VAL A 58 -15.18 -6.02 -10.46
C VAL A 58 -14.37 -5.27 -9.40
N TYR A 59 -14.85 -5.22 -8.18
CA TYR A 59 -14.22 -4.56 -7.05
C TYR A 59 -14.16 -5.49 -5.84
N LEU A 60 -13.03 -5.50 -5.14
CA LEU A 60 -12.92 -6.12 -3.82
C LEU A 60 -12.91 -5.04 -2.75
N VAL A 61 -13.73 -5.17 -1.72
CA VAL A 61 -13.53 -4.49 -0.44
C VAL A 61 -12.88 -5.50 0.51
N PRO A 62 -11.58 -5.36 0.84
CA PRO A 62 -10.81 -6.41 1.51
C PRO A 62 -10.96 -6.36 3.04
N ALA A 63 -12.20 -6.31 3.52
CA ALA A 63 -12.54 -6.25 4.93
C ALA A 63 -12.50 -7.62 5.62
N PHE A 64 -11.43 -8.41 5.39
CA PHE A 64 -11.29 -9.77 5.95
C PHE A 64 -11.32 -9.79 7.48
N THR A 65 -10.81 -8.75 8.11
CA THR A 65 -10.81 -8.54 9.57
C THR A 65 -11.51 -7.22 9.95
N GLY A 66 -12.43 -6.76 9.11
CA GLY A 66 -13.07 -5.46 9.23
C GLY A 66 -12.37 -4.38 8.40
N LEU A 67 -12.96 -3.19 8.35
CA LEU A 67 -12.35 -2.00 7.78
C LEU A 67 -11.68 -1.19 8.89
N GLY A 68 -10.39 -0.94 8.71
CA GLY A 68 -9.58 -0.07 9.57
C GLY A 68 -9.80 1.42 9.28
N PRO A 69 -8.81 2.28 9.60
CA PRO A 69 -8.89 3.70 9.28
C PRO A 69 -9.21 3.94 7.79
N PRO A 70 -9.88 5.03 7.44
CA PRO A 70 -10.58 5.97 8.31
C PRO A 70 -11.96 5.48 8.77
N TYR A 71 -12.41 4.34 8.29
CA TYR A 71 -13.78 3.84 8.39
C TYR A 71 -14.14 3.25 9.77
N TRP A 72 -13.19 2.55 10.39
CA TRP A 72 -13.34 1.91 11.71
C TRP A 72 -14.57 1.01 11.84
N LYS A 73 -14.86 0.20 10.80
CA LYS A 73 -16.00 -0.72 10.75
C LYS A 73 -15.53 -2.15 10.98
N THR A 74 -15.39 -2.53 12.24
CA THR A 74 -14.86 -3.84 12.63
C THR A 74 -15.79 -5.01 12.27
N SER A 75 -17.09 -4.75 12.11
CA SER A 75 -18.09 -5.75 11.70
C SER A 75 -18.12 -6.00 10.18
N ALA A 76 -17.46 -5.17 9.38
CA ALA A 76 -17.42 -5.32 7.92
C ALA A 76 -16.80 -6.68 7.54
N LYS A 77 -17.28 -7.25 6.45
CA LYS A 77 -16.73 -8.49 5.87
C LYS A 77 -16.25 -8.22 4.45
N ALA A 78 -15.21 -8.94 4.04
CA ALA A 78 -14.71 -8.84 2.67
C ALA A 78 -15.82 -9.22 1.67
N ALA A 79 -15.92 -8.46 0.58
CA ALA A 79 -16.92 -8.68 -0.44
C ALA A 79 -16.42 -8.29 -1.83
N PHE A 80 -16.77 -9.09 -2.82
CA PHE A 80 -16.64 -8.73 -4.23
C PHE A 80 -17.94 -8.11 -4.73
N PHE A 81 -17.81 -7.06 -5.52
CA PHE A 81 -18.90 -6.37 -6.19
C PHE A 81 -18.70 -6.41 -7.70
N GLY A 82 -19.80 -6.35 -8.47
CA GLY A 82 -19.75 -6.24 -9.91
C GLY A 82 -19.39 -7.53 -10.66
N ILE A 83 -19.43 -8.69 -10.01
CA ILE A 83 -19.23 -9.98 -10.67
C ILE A 83 -20.37 -10.23 -11.66
N SER A 84 -20.01 -10.63 -12.88
CA SER A 84 -20.93 -10.95 -13.98
C SER A 84 -20.55 -12.29 -14.62
N ALA A 85 -21.33 -12.74 -15.59
CA ALA A 85 -21.05 -13.96 -16.36
C ALA A 85 -19.73 -13.90 -17.15
N THR A 86 -19.22 -12.70 -17.46
CA THR A 86 -17.94 -12.51 -18.17
C THR A 86 -16.73 -12.37 -17.25
N THR A 87 -16.96 -12.32 -15.94
CA THR A 87 -15.88 -12.22 -14.95
C THR A 87 -15.04 -13.50 -14.95
N ASN A 88 -13.74 -13.34 -15.07
CA ASN A 88 -12.79 -14.45 -14.99
C ASN A 88 -11.76 -14.22 -13.85
N LYS A 89 -10.85 -15.18 -13.66
CA LYS A 89 -9.84 -15.13 -12.59
C LYS A 89 -8.95 -13.88 -12.63
N ASN A 90 -8.64 -13.37 -13.85
CA ASN A 90 -7.80 -12.19 -13.99
C ASN A 90 -8.48 -10.93 -13.41
N HIS A 91 -9.80 -10.80 -13.59
CA HIS A 91 -10.58 -9.71 -12.98
C HIS A 91 -10.55 -9.77 -11.45
N ILE A 92 -10.68 -10.98 -10.88
CA ILE A 92 -10.60 -11.19 -9.42
C ILE A 92 -9.23 -10.81 -8.88
N VAL A 93 -8.15 -11.24 -9.54
CA VAL A 93 -6.77 -10.94 -9.15
C VAL A 93 -6.50 -9.44 -9.24
N ARG A 94 -6.87 -8.82 -10.37
CA ARG A 94 -6.70 -7.37 -10.57
C ARG A 94 -7.47 -6.55 -9.54
N ALA A 95 -8.75 -6.84 -9.32
CA ALA A 95 -9.56 -6.16 -8.31
C ALA A 95 -8.97 -6.31 -6.90
N SER A 96 -8.32 -7.43 -6.62
CA SER A 96 -7.65 -7.65 -5.35
C SER A 96 -6.39 -6.79 -5.18
N LEU A 97 -5.54 -6.68 -6.21
CA LEU A 97 -4.38 -5.77 -6.19
C LEU A 97 -4.81 -4.31 -6.09
N GLU A 98 -5.78 -3.91 -6.92
CA GLU A 98 -6.33 -2.56 -6.91
C GLU A 98 -6.89 -2.19 -5.52
N SER A 99 -7.60 -3.10 -4.86
CA SER A 99 -8.21 -2.86 -3.55
C SER A 99 -7.18 -2.55 -2.46
N VAL A 100 -6.03 -3.22 -2.48
CA VAL A 100 -4.93 -2.96 -1.53
C VAL A 100 -4.29 -1.60 -1.81
N ALA A 101 -4.05 -1.27 -3.09
CA ALA A 101 -3.54 0.04 -3.47
C ALA A 101 -4.50 1.16 -3.07
N TYR A 102 -5.80 0.98 -3.32
CA TYR A 102 -6.84 1.95 -2.96
C TYR A 102 -6.90 2.22 -1.45
N GLN A 103 -6.76 1.20 -0.62
CA GLN A 103 -6.68 1.41 0.84
C GLN A 103 -5.50 2.30 1.23
N MET A 104 -4.32 2.09 0.64
CA MET A 104 -3.14 2.92 0.92
C MET A 104 -3.37 4.37 0.51
N VAL A 105 -3.98 4.59 -0.66
CA VAL A 105 -4.32 5.93 -1.14
C VAL A 105 -5.32 6.61 -0.20
N VAL A 106 -6.38 5.93 0.23
CA VAL A 106 -7.35 6.46 1.21
C VAL A 106 -6.66 6.91 2.49
N TYR A 107 -5.68 6.16 2.99
CA TYR A 107 -4.96 6.56 4.22
C TYR A 107 -4.18 7.85 4.02
N LEU A 108 -3.53 8.02 2.87
CA LEU A 108 -2.76 9.23 2.57
C LEU A 108 -3.67 10.43 2.27
N GLU A 109 -4.79 10.23 1.58
CA GLU A 109 -5.83 11.25 1.41
C GLU A 109 -6.39 11.70 2.77
N PHE A 110 -6.70 10.75 3.65
CA PHE A 110 -7.19 11.06 5.00
C PHE A 110 -6.14 11.83 5.82
N LEU A 111 -4.86 11.50 5.71
CA LEU A 111 -3.76 12.24 6.32
C LEU A 111 -3.67 13.66 5.77
N ALA A 112 -3.75 13.82 4.46
CA ALA A 112 -3.72 15.12 3.82
C ALA A 112 -4.88 16.02 4.26
N ASN A 113 -6.09 15.45 4.33
CA ASN A 113 -7.31 16.20 4.66
C ASN A 113 -7.41 16.54 6.16
N THR A 114 -6.92 15.68 7.05
CA THR A 114 -7.09 15.86 8.51
C THR A 114 -5.90 16.52 9.19
N LYS A 115 -4.69 16.36 8.63
CA LYS A 115 -3.44 16.90 9.20
C LYS A 115 -2.75 17.92 8.31
N ASN A 116 -3.29 18.17 7.12
CA ASN A 116 -2.68 19.02 6.08
C ASN A 116 -1.24 18.58 5.72
N ILE A 117 -0.98 17.27 5.80
CA ILE A 117 0.32 16.68 5.45
C ILE A 117 0.19 16.07 4.07
N LYS A 118 0.84 16.69 3.07
CA LYS A 118 0.90 16.18 1.70
C LYS A 118 2.33 15.73 1.41
N PRO A 119 2.59 14.43 1.32
CA PRO A 119 3.91 13.93 0.96
C PRO A 119 4.25 14.36 -0.47
N LYS A 120 5.52 14.71 -0.71
CA LYS A 120 6.03 15.00 -2.06
C LYS A 120 6.52 13.75 -2.78
N SER A 121 6.84 12.72 -2.03
CA SER A 121 7.23 11.40 -2.50
C SER A 121 6.87 10.36 -1.45
N LEU A 122 6.77 9.11 -1.87
CA LEU A 122 6.46 7.99 -0.99
C LEU A 122 7.55 6.94 -1.12
N ALA A 123 8.12 6.50 0.00
CA ALA A 123 8.98 5.32 0.03
C ALA A 123 8.15 4.11 0.46
N ILE A 124 8.25 3.01 -0.27
CA ILE A 124 7.54 1.76 0.02
C ILE A 124 8.49 0.58 -0.02
N ASP A 125 8.28 -0.38 0.88
CA ASP A 125 9.06 -1.62 0.93
C ASP A 125 8.18 -2.85 1.20
N GLY A 126 8.79 -4.02 1.30
CA GLY A 126 8.12 -5.28 1.55
C GLY A 126 7.75 -6.05 0.27
N GLY A 127 7.18 -7.25 0.44
CA GLY A 127 6.98 -8.19 -0.67
C GLY A 127 6.10 -7.70 -1.82
N MET A 128 5.14 -6.82 -1.54
CA MET A 128 4.22 -6.30 -2.56
C MET A 128 4.86 -5.31 -3.54
N VAL A 129 5.97 -4.67 -3.18
CA VAL A 129 6.66 -3.69 -4.05
C VAL A 129 7.32 -4.35 -5.27
N LYS A 130 7.46 -5.67 -5.28
CA LYS A 130 7.93 -6.45 -6.43
C LYS A 130 6.92 -6.43 -7.58
N ASN A 131 5.64 -6.19 -7.29
CA ASN A 131 4.57 -6.05 -8.26
C ASN A 131 4.49 -4.59 -8.72
N ILE A 132 5.00 -4.31 -9.93
CA ILE A 132 5.08 -2.94 -10.45
C ILE A 132 3.70 -2.39 -10.84
N PHE A 133 2.76 -3.25 -11.24
CA PHE A 133 1.37 -2.83 -11.46
C PHE A 133 0.77 -2.21 -10.19
N PHE A 134 0.94 -2.87 -9.04
CA PHE A 134 0.49 -2.37 -7.75
C PHE A 134 1.13 -1.02 -7.37
N VAL A 135 2.45 -0.90 -7.53
CA VAL A 135 3.18 0.34 -7.22
C VAL A 135 2.77 1.49 -8.14
N GLN A 136 2.56 1.19 -9.44
CA GLN A 136 2.14 2.20 -10.41
C GLN A 136 0.76 2.77 -10.07
N ILE A 137 -0.20 1.96 -9.62
CA ILE A 137 -1.51 2.44 -9.17
C ILE A 137 -1.37 3.48 -8.05
N ILE A 138 -0.51 3.22 -7.08
CA ILE A 138 -0.28 4.14 -5.96
C ILE A 138 0.32 5.46 -6.47
N ALA A 139 1.34 5.38 -7.32
CA ALA A 139 1.96 6.56 -7.91
C ALA A 139 0.95 7.39 -8.73
N ASP A 140 0.16 6.72 -9.57
CA ASP A 140 -0.83 7.35 -10.46
C ASP A 140 -1.93 8.07 -9.68
N LEU A 141 -2.48 7.44 -8.63
CA LEU A 141 -3.57 8.00 -7.83
C LEU A 141 -3.12 9.13 -6.90
N LEU A 142 -1.91 9.04 -6.37
CA LEU A 142 -1.36 10.08 -5.49
C LEU A 142 -0.68 11.21 -6.27
N GLU A 143 -0.42 11.03 -7.56
CA GLU A 143 0.31 11.96 -8.42
C GLU A 143 1.70 12.33 -7.88
N ILE A 144 2.37 11.38 -7.20
CA ILE A 144 3.70 11.56 -6.62
C ILE A 144 4.65 10.45 -7.02
N GLU A 145 5.95 10.71 -6.90
CA GLU A 145 6.98 9.69 -7.09
C GLU A 145 6.97 8.67 -5.97
N VAL A 146 7.02 7.38 -6.34
CA VAL A 146 7.15 6.26 -5.41
C VAL A 146 8.56 5.68 -5.53
N HIS A 147 9.25 5.60 -4.40
CA HIS A 147 10.62 5.11 -4.28
C HIS A 147 10.63 3.72 -3.64
N ILE A 148 11.21 2.75 -4.34
CA ILE A 148 11.40 1.38 -3.86
C ILE A 148 12.88 1.23 -3.51
N PRO A 149 13.27 1.05 -2.25
CA PRO A 149 14.66 0.80 -1.88
C PRO A 149 15.12 -0.57 -2.43
N GLU A 150 16.40 -0.69 -2.79
CA GLU A 150 16.98 -1.96 -3.24
C GLU A 150 17.15 -2.98 -2.11
N ILE A 151 17.13 -2.53 -0.87
CA ILE A 151 17.18 -3.39 0.32
C ILE A 151 15.77 -3.87 0.63
N GLU A 152 15.57 -5.19 0.65
CA GLU A 152 14.24 -5.79 0.92
C GLU A 152 13.84 -5.68 2.40
N GLU A 153 14.82 -5.65 3.34
CA GLU A 153 14.59 -5.69 4.78
C GLU A 153 14.91 -4.34 5.44
N MET A 154 14.06 -3.34 5.19
CA MET A 154 14.27 -1.98 5.70
C MET A 154 14.27 -1.90 7.23
N SER A 155 13.52 -2.74 7.93
CA SER A 155 13.52 -2.79 9.39
C SER A 155 14.88 -3.24 9.94
N SER A 156 15.48 -4.27 9.33
CA SER A 156 16.84 -4.74 9.69
C SER A 156 17.88 -3.69 9.36
N TYR A 157 17.75 -3.03 8.20
CA TYR A 157 18.64 -1.93 7.83
C TYR A 157 18.54 -0.76 8.79
N GLY A 158 17.35 -0.35 9.21
CA GLY A 158 17.16 0.67 10.24
C GLY A 158 17.85 0.31 11.55
N SER A 159 17.71 -0.93 12.02
CA SER A 159 18.37 -1.43 13.22
C SER A 159 19.90 -1.39 13.10
N LEU A 160 20.45 -1.76 11.92
CA LEU A 160 21.89 -1.65 11.63
C LEU A 160 22.37 -0.19 11.73
N LEU A 161 21.62 0.76 11.17
CA LEU A 161 21.98 2.19 11.23
C LEU A 161 22.05 2.70 12.68
N PHE A 162 21.12 2.26 13.56
CA PHE A 162 21.18 2.60 14.98
C PHE A 162 22.44 2.03 15.65
N GLY A 163 22.82 0.79 15.32
CA GLY A 163 24.05 0.17 15.81
C GLY A 163 25.30 0.93 15.35
N LEU A 164 25.38 1.28 14.07
CA LEU A 164 26.48 2.04 13.48
C LEU A 164 26.60 3.45 14.06
N LYS A 165 25.47 4.13 14.30
CA LYS A 165 25.47 5.44 14.96
C LYS A 165 26.20 5.37 16.30
N LYS A 166 25.86 4.39 17.11
CA LYS A 166 26.48 4.21 18.45
C LYS A 166 27.96 3.83 18.36
N TYR A 167 28.31 2.91 17.44
CA TYR A 167 29.67 2.40 17.28
C TYR A 167 30.64 3.46 16.74
N ASN A 168 30.20 4.24 15.74
CA ASN A 168 31.04 5.24 15.08
C ASN A 168 30.94 6.64 15.68
N ASN A 169 30.26 6.84 16.82
CA ASN A 169 29.98 8.13 17.44
C ASN A 169 29.39 9.18 16.46
N ILE A 170 28.53 8.74 15.55
CA ILE A 170 27.88 9.62 14.59
C ILE A 170 26.84 10.47 15.32
N ASN A 171 27.02 11.78 15.30
CA ASN A 171 26.20 12.70 16.08
C ASN A 171 24.82 12.93 15.44
N ASP A 172 24.71 12.88 14.12
CA ASP A 172 23.44 13.04 13.40
C ASP A 172 23.14 11.83 12.53
N PHE A 173 21.87 11.38 12.51
CA PHE A 173 21.41 10.34 11.59
C PHE A 173 21.52 10.81 10.13
N TYR A 174 21.40 12.10 9.87
CA TYR A 174 21.56 12.68 8.54
C TYR A 174 23.00 12.63 8.02
N ASP A 175 23.98 12.51 8.92
CA ASP A 175 25.40 12.31 8.57
C ASP A 175 25.70 10.90 8.05
N LEU A 176 24.71 9.98 8.10
CA LEU A 176 24.73 8.71 7.38
C LEU A 176 24.55 8.88 5.85
N SER A 177 24.74 10.08 5.33
CA SER A 177 24.70 10.39 3.90
C SER A 177 25.61 9.50 3.02
N ASN A 178 26.63 8.88 3.62
CA ASN A 178 27.48 7.87 2.97
C ASN A 178 26.76 6.53 2.72
N PHE A 179 25.65 6.27 3.39
CA PHE A 179 24.81 5.08 3.19
C PHE A 179 23.63 5.41 2.27
N LYS A 180 23.92 6.00 1.09
CA LYS A 180 22.88 6.27 0.08
C LYS A 180 22.31 4.94 -0.41
N LEU A 181 21.07 4.67 -0.02
CA LEU A 181 20.29 3.60 -0.60
C LEU A 181 19.99 3.93 -2.06
N GLN A 182 20.38 3.04 -2.96
CA GLN A 182 19.85 3.06 -4.32
C GLN A 182 18.34 2.76 -4.24
N ARG A 183 17.58 3.44 -5.08
CA ARG A 183 16.12 3.34 -5.12
C ARG A 183 15.66 3.28 -6.55
N LYS A 184 14.80 2.31 -6.84
CA LYS A 184 14.02 2.32 -8.07
C LYS A 184 12.91 3.37 -7.90
N MET A 185 12.78 4.27 -8.86
CA MET A 185 11.77 5.33 -8.84
C MET A 185 10.67 5.01 -9.85
N ILE A 186 9.43 5.12 -9.41
CA ILE A 186 8.24 4.98 -10.24
C ILE A 186 7.55 6.34 -10.28
N SER A 187 7.56 6.95 -11.45
CA SER A 187 6.89 8.24 -11.69
C SER A 187 5.40 8.03 -11.98
N PRO A 188 4.54 8.96 -11.53
CA PRO A 188 3.11 8.88 -11.80
C PRO A 188 2.82 9.04 -13.30
N LYS A 189 1.77 8.37 -13.76
CA LYS A 189 1.20 8.50 -15.09
C LYS A 189 -0.27 8.89 -14.97
N LYS A 190 -0.74 9.76 -15.84
CA LYS A 190 -2.18 10.04 -15.89
C LYS A 190 -2.92 8.78 -16.33
N ASN A 191 -3.78 8.24 -15.44
CA ASN A 191 -4.51 7.01 -15.68
C ASN A 191 -5.98 7.18 -15.29
N GLU A 192 -6.79 7.66 -16.23
CA GLU A 192 -8.21 7.94 -16.01
C GLU A 192 -9.03 6.69 -15.67
N VAL A 193 -8.62 5.52 -16.18
CA VAL A 193 -9.26 4.24 -15.87
C VAL A 193 -9.12 3.91 -14.39
N ILE A 194 -7.90 4.00 -13.87
CA ILE A 194 -7.62 3.73 -12.44
C ILE A 194 -8.28 4.78 -11.55
N SER A 195 -8.22 6.06 -11.91
CA SER A 195 -8.87 7.13 -11.12
C SER A 195 -10.39 6.94 -11.07
N SER A 196 -11.04 6.62 -12.19
CA SER A 196 -12.48 6.33 -12.23
C SER A 196 -12.83 5.08 -11.42
N SER A 197 -11.99 4.04 -11.48
CA SER A 197 -12.19 2.80 -10.71
C SER A 197 -12.05 3.05 -9.21
N TYR A 198 -11.10 3.86 -8.80
CA TYR A 198 -10.91 4.26 -7.41
C TYR A 198 -12.13 5.02 -6.83
N GLU A 199 -12.68 5.98 -7.58
CA GLU A 199 -13.89 6.71 -7.15
C GLU A 199 -15.11 5.77 -7.01
N LYS A 200 -15.27 4.83 -7.93
CA LYS A 200 -16.32 3.81 -7.83
C LYS A 200 -16.13 2.90 -6.61
N TRP A 201 -14.89 2.51 -6.34
CA TRP A 201 -14.58 1.71 -5.15
C TRP A 201 -14.91 2.45 -3.85
N LYS A 202 -14.59 3.75 -3.73
CA LYS A 202 -15.01 4.58 -2.59
C LYS A 202 -16.53 4.61 -2.45
N THR A 203 -17.24 4.83 -3.56
CA THR A 203 -18.72 4.83 -3.58
C THR A 203 -19.31 3.50 -3.10
N ILE A 204 -18.67 2.36 -3.43
CA ILE A 204 -19.10 1.04 -2.93
C ILE A 204 -18.95 0.96 -1.42
N ILE A 205 -17.85 1.45 -0.86
CA ILE A 205 -17.65 1.48 0.59
C ILE A 205 -18.70 2.34 1.26
N ASP A 206 -18.91 3.56 0.79
CA ASP A 206 -19.87 4.51 1.37
C ASP A 206 -21.29 3.93 1.38
N LYS A 207 -21.67 3.27 0.28
CA LYS A 207 -23.04 2.75 0.11
C LYS A 207 -23.31 1.47 0.92
N HIS A 208 -22.31 0.59 1.08
CA HIS A 208 -22.53 -0.76 1.59
C HIS A 208 -21.92 -1.03 2.97
N PHE A 209 -21.01 -0.15 3.42
CA PHE A 209 -20.31 -0.38 4.69
C PHE A 209 -20.44 0.78 5.68
N LEU A 210 -20.80 1.99 5.26
CA LEU A 210 -20.98 3.16 6.12
C LEU A 210 -22.44 3.51 6.28
#